data_628d9c03323090658506c42ec270aab5
#
_entry.id   628d9c03323090658506c42ec270aab5
#
_cell.length_a   1.000
_cell.length_b   1.000
_cell.length_c   1.000
_cell.angle_alpha   90.00
_cell.angle_beta   90.00
_cell.angle_gamma   90.00
#
_symmetry.space_group_name_H-M   'P 1'
#
loop_
_entity.id
_entity.type
_entity.pdbx_description
1 polymer ?
#
loop_
_entity_poly.entity_id
_entity_poly.type
_entity_poly.pdbx_seq_one_letter_code
_entity_poly.pdbx_strand_id
1 'polypeptide(L)'
;MHKKIQADSASLKQLPTHDLIKAPLWISFREDPAQSVYPLHGHAWGEFVYAFHGVMEVNINHINYVTPSPHGIWLPPNLEHRGLNRTAVSHGTLYVHESLCSQLPTQPGILLSAPLVTALFTHLKQLHQQDHPAFEDSAEYQRLLQVLLDQLQQAQLVSSYLPHSEHVLLKQILDYLHQHPADQSSLQQLAERVNLIERTLARYSQKELGMSLHEWRQRLKVMQAMSLLNAAHSVESIAFDLGYANASAFISMFKRWMGSTPDQFRKRYTVNE
;
A
#
# COMPACT_ATOMS: atom_id res chain seq x y z
N MET A 1 -0.45 -18.50 19.29
CA MET A 1 0.97 -18.88 19.15
C MET A 1 1.51 -18.17 17.90
N HIS A 2 2.11 -16.97 18.07
CA HIS A 2 2.72 -16.25 16.96
C HIS A 2 4.03 -16.94 16.60
N LYS A 3 4.07 -17.63 15.45
CA LYS A 3 5.35 -18.04 14.86
C LYS A 3 6.14 -16.77 14.56
N LYS A 4 7.22 -16.50 15.30
CA LYS A 4 8.27 -15.59 14.88
C LYS A 4 8.76 -16.07 13.52
N ILE A 5 8.53 -15.28 12.47
CA ILE A 5 9.14 -15.50 11.17
C ILE A 5 10.63 -15.23 11.40
N GLN A 6 11.43 -16.27 11.54
CA GLN A 6 12.88 -16.18 11.42
C GLN A 6 13.15 -15.88 9.93
N ALA A 7 13.59 -14.66 9.64
CA ALA A 7 14.04 -14.30 8.31
C ALA A 7 15.29 -15.13 7.98
N ASP A 8 15.19 -15.94 6.95
CA ASP A 8 16.35 -16.61 6.36
C ASP A 8 17.29 -15.54 5.82
N SER A 9 18.61 -15.63 6.11
CA SER A 9 19.61 -14.59 5.78
C SER A 9 19.72 -14.27 4.26
N ALA A 10 19.12 -15.09 3.42
CA ALA A 10 19.11 -14.92 1.96
C ALA A 10 18.08 -13.89 1.44
N SER A 11 17.13 -13.43 2.27
CA SER A 11 16.05 -12.50 1.86
C SER A 11 16.29 -11.04 2.27
N LEU A 12 17.41 -10.74 2.95
CA LEU A 12 17.75 -9.38 3.34
C LEU A 12 18.23 -8.59 2.11
N LYS A 13 17.50 -7.55 1.73
CA LYS A 13 17.86 -6.67 0.61
C LYS A 13 18.85 -5.59 1.06
N GLN A 14 19.83 -5.30 0.20
CA GLN A 14 20.73 -4.16 0.42
C GLN A 14 19.95 -2.86 0.19
N LEU A 15 20.05 -1.99 1.18
CA LEU A 15 19.50 -0.64 1.09
C LEU A 15 20.40 0.23 0.20
N PRO A 16 19.85 1.23 -0.50
CA PRO A 16 20.69 2.23 -1.17
C PRO A 16 21.55 2.90 -0.10
N THR A 17 22.85 2.89 -0.31
CA THR A 17 23.77 3.64 0.54
C THR A 17 23.72 5.12 0.18
N HIS A 18 23.98 5.99 1.13
CA HIS A 18 23.98 7.46 0.98
C HIS A 18 24.80 7.93 -0.23
N ASP A 19 25.86 7.19 -0.59
CA ASP A 19 26.78 7.52 -1.69
C ASP A 19 26.18 7.31 -3.10
N LEU A 20 25.04 6.63 -3.21
CA LEU A 20 24.36 6.37 -4.49
C LEU A 20 23.41 7.49 -4.91
N ILE A 21 22.96 8.34 -3.96
CA ILE A 21 21.99 9.39 -4.22
C ILE A 21 22.74 10.70 -4.44
N LYS A 22 23.00 11.03 -5.71
CA LYS A 22 23.80 12.21 -6.12
C LYS A 22 22.96 13.46 -6.41
N ALA A 23 21.65 13.32 -6.57
CA ALA A 23 20.74 14.39 -6.94
C ALA A 23 19.70 14.64 -5.85
N PRO A 24 19.12 15.86 -5.74
CA PRO A 24 18.07 16.17 -4.75
C PRO A 24 16.82 15.30 -4.87
N LEU A 25 16.53 14.78 -6.07
CA LEU A 25 15.48 13.80 -6.36
C LEU A 25 16.12 12.63 -7.10
N TRP A 26 15.81 11.44 -6.66
CA TRP A 26 16.28 10.21 -7.28
C TRP A 26 15.20 9.13 -7.19
N ILE A 27 15.09 8.27 -8.21
CA ILE A 27 14.12 7.17 -8.23
C ILE A 27 14.84 5.85 -8.48
N SER A 28 14.36 4.80 -7.80
CA SER A 28 14.79 3.42 -8.08
C SER A 28 13.59 2.52 -8.33
N PHE A 29 13.81 1.43 -9.09
CA PHE A 29 12.81 0.42 -9.37
C PHE A 29 13.31 -0.94 -8.94
N ARG A 30 12.44 -1.73 -8.29
CA ARG A 30 12.79 -3.06 -7.79
C ARG A 30 11.65 -4.04 -7.97
N GLU A 31 12.04 -5.30 -8.16
CA GLU A 31 11.16 -6.47 -8.11
C GLU A 31 11.57 -7.31 -6.91
N ASP A 32 10.68 -7.45 -5.96
CA ASP A 32 10.92 -8.21 -4.74
C ASP A 32 10.08 -9.48 -4.73
N PRO A 33 10.68 -10.65 -4.48
CA PRO A 33 9.93 -11.89 -4.29
C PRO A 33 9.08 -11.83 -3.02
N ALA A 34 8.10 -12.75 -2.93
CA ALA A 34 7.34 -12.92 -1.71
C ALA A 34 8.26 -13.21 -0.51
N GLN A 35 7.85 -12.80 0.68
CA GLN A 35 8.59 -12.95 1.95
C GLN A 35 9.90 -12.13 2.02
N SER A 36 10.05 -11.11 1.18
CA SER A 36 11.18 -10.17 1.27
C SER A 36 11.05 -9.29 2.52
N VAL A 37 12.17 -9.10 3.22
CA VAL A 37 12.24 -8.27 4.43
C VAL A 37 13.36 -7.24 4.25
N TYR A 38 13.03 -5.97 4.42
CA TYR A 38 14.00 -4.91 4.59
C TYR A 38 14.25 -4.72 6.10
N PRO A 39 15.50 -4.70 6.57
CA PRO A 39 15.82 -4.56 7.99
C PRO A 39 15.33 -3.21 8.52
N LEU A 40 15.23 -3.09 9.84
CA LEU A 40 14.97 -1.80 10.48
C LEU A 40 16.12 -0.84 10.15
N HIS A 41 15.78 0.30 9.57
CA HIS A 41 16.73 1.34 9.18
C HIS A 41 16.07 2.71 9.16
N GLY A 42 16.86 3.75 9.08
CA GLY A 42 16.45 5.12 8.86
C GLY A 42 17.51 5.86 8.05
N HIS A 43 17.10 6.89 7.35
CA HIS A 43 17.98 7.72 6.51
C HIS A 43 17.50 9.18 6.49
N ALA A 44 18.40 10.10 6.12
CA ALA A 44 18.14 11.54 6.09
C ALA A 44 17.23 11.99 4.91
N TRP A 45 16.82 11.09 4.05
CA TRP A 45 15.97 11.35 2.90
C TRP A 45 14.52 11.05 3.22
N GLY A 46 13.59 11.82 2.62
CA GLY A 46 12.20 11.40 2.51
C GLY A 46 12.07 10.31 1.45
N GLU A 47 11.12 9.40 1.62
CA GLU A 47 10.93 8.27 0.73
C GLU A 47 9.45 8.10 0.40
N PHE A 48 9.14 8.08 -0.90
CA PHE A 48 7.79 7.72 -1.37
C PHE A 48 7.88 6.40 -2.13
N VAL A 49 7.36 5.34 -1.52
CA VAL A 49 7.38 3.97 -2.07
C VAL A 49 6.05 3.69 -2.74
N TYR A 50 6.07 3.55 -4.06
CA TYR A 50 4.92 3.31 -4.92
C TYR A 50 4.90 1.87 -5.42
N ALA A 51 3.80 1.13 -5.25
CA ALA A 51 3.65 -0.22 -5.79
C ALA A 51 3.01 -0.18 -7.19
N PHE A 52 3.65 -0.81 -8.17
CA PHE A 52 3.04 -1.09 -9.47
C PHE A 52 2.06 -2.25 -9.36
N HIS A 53 2.43 -3.28 -8.62
CA HIS A 53 1.59 -4.42 -8.30
C HIS A 53 2.00 -5.02 -6.94
N GLY A 54 1.10 -5.83 -6.38
CA GLY A 54 1.26 -6.37 -5.04
C GLY A 54 0.75 -5.42 -3.97
N VAL A 55 1.03 -5.79 -2.74
CA VAL A 55 0.68 -5.02 -1.53
C VAL A 55 1.95 -4.77 -0.75
N MET A 56 2.27 -3.51 -0.53
CA MET A 56 3.41 -3.12 0.30
C MET A 56 3.00 -3.00 1.76
N GLU A 57 3.88 -3.49 2.61
CA GLU A 57 3.75 -3.36 4.05
C GLU A 57 5.01 -2.70 4.60
N VAL A 58 4.83 -1.64 5.39
CA VAL A 58 5.92 -0.97 6.12
C VAL A 58 5.54 -0.88 7.59
N ASN A 59 6.43 -1.35 8.45
CA ASN A 59 6.26 -1.25 9.88
C ASN A 59 7.04 -0.03 10.41
N ILE A 60 6.35 0.83 11.16
CA ILE A 60 6.88 2.04 11.77
C ILE A 60 6.38 2.06 13.21
N ASN A 61 7.27 2.06 14.19
CA ASN A 61 6.90 2.10 15.62
C ASN A 61 5.80 1.09 15.98
N HIS A 62 5.94 -0.15 15.49
CA HIS A 62 4.96 -1.25 15.67
C HIS A 62 3.61 -1.07 14.96
N ILE A 63 3.41 0.00 14.20
CA ILE A 63 2.23 0.20 13.36
C ILE A 63 2.53 -0.31 11.95
N ASN A 64 1.67 -1.17 11.42
CA ASN A 64 1.80 -1.65 10.04
C ASN A 64 1.01 -0.76 9.09
N TYR A 65 1.74 -0.11 8.20
CA TYR A 65 1.16 0.60 7.06
C TYR A 65 1.06 -0.37 5.90
N VAL A 66 -0.14 -0.56 5.41
CA VAL A 66 -0.42 -1.47 4.30
C VAL A 66 -1.08 -0.68 3.19
N THR A 67 -0.48 -0.68 2.00
CA THR A 67 -1.02 0.05 0.87
C THR A 67 -1.05 -0.80 -0.39
N PRO A 68 -2.22 -0.85 -1.07
CA PRO A 68 -2.33 -1.43 -2.40
C PRO A 68 -1.93 -0.42 -3.48
N SER A 69 -1.50 -0.92 -4.65
CA SER A 69 -1.46 -0.12 -5.87
C SER A 69 -2.86 0.48 -6.16
N PRO A 70 -2.98 1.72 -6.69
CA PRO A 70 -1.91 2.61 -7.18
C PRO A 70 -1.46 3.67 -6.17
N HIS A 71 -1.56 3.43 -4.90
CA HIS A 71 -1.13 4.37 -3.87
C HIS A 71 0.30 4.09 -3.42
N GLY A 72 0.90 5.01 -2.67
CA GLY A 72 2.24 4.83 -2.13
C GLY A 72 2.34 5.23 -0.66
N ILE A 73 3.37 4.74 0.00
CA ILE A 73 3.69 5.08 1.38
C ILE A 73 4.71 6.21 1.38
N TRP A 74 4.41 7.28 2.09
CA TRP A 74 5.34 8.36 2.38
C TRP A 74 6.02 8.12 3.74
N LEU A 75 7.34 8.19 3.74
CA LEU A 75 8.22 8.08 4.90
C LEU A 75 9.02 9.37 5.00
N PRO A 76 8.79 10.20 6.03
CA PRO A 76 9.58 11.42 6.24
C PRO A 76 11.06 11.13 6.52
N PRO A 77 11.95 12.12 6.33
CA PRO A 77 13.37 11.97 6.70
C PRO A 77 13.56 11.54 8.15
N ASN A 78 14.62 10.76 8.40
CA ASN A 78 15.04 10.30 9.74
C ASN A 78 14.02 9.41 10.47
N LEU A 79 13.06 8.81 9.77
CA LEU A 79 12.09 7.90 10.33
C LEU A 79 12.61 6.45 10.27
N GLU A 80 12.72 5.78 11.43
CA GLU A 80 13.04 4.35 11.45
C GLU A 80 11.85 3.52 10.97
N HIS A 81 12.10 2.66 10.00
CA HIS A 81 11.08 1.80 9.40
C HIS A 81 11.64 0.46 8.93
N ARG A 82 10.73 -0.50 8.71
CA ARG A 82 11.02 -1.83 8.18
C ARG A 82 10.05 -2.16 7.07
N GLY A 83 10.53 -2.59 5.91
CA GLY A 83 9.69 -3.11 4.83
C GLY A 83 9.43 -4.62 4.99
N LEU A 84 8.21 -5.05 4.66
CA LEU A 84 7.81 -6.45 4.65
C LEU A 84 6.88 -6.70 3.46
N ASN A 85 7.28 -7.56 2.54
CA ASN A 85 6.45 -7.94 1.40
C ASN A 85 5.99 -9.41 1.56
N ARG A 86 4.73 -9.63 1.91
CA ARG A 86 4.17 -10.99 2.05
C ARG A 86 3.98 -11.68 0.70
N THR A 87 3.68 -10.90 -0.34
CA THR A 87 3.55 -11.33 -1.73
C THR A 87 4.69 -10.72 -2.55
N ALA A 88 4.89 -11.20 -3.77
CA ALA A 88 5.81 -10.55 -4.71
C ALA A 88 5.30 -9.13 -5.02
N VAL A 89 6.22 -8.17 -5.04
CA VAL A 89 5.92 -6.75 -5.25
C VAL A 89 6.87 -6.16 -6.28
N SER A 90 6.31 -5.44 -7.25
CA SER A 90 7.07 -4.52 -8.09
C SER A 90 6.83 -3.10 -7.62
N HIS A 91 7.88 -2.39 -7.30
CA HIS A 91 7.76 -1.04 -6.76
C HIS A 91 8.81 -0.08 -7.31
N GLY A 92 8.47 1.21 -7.27
CA GLY A 92 9.40 2.32 -7.49
C GLY A 92 9.47 3.17 -6.23
N THR A 93 10.66 3.62 -5.88
CA THR A 93 10.89 4.50 -4.73
C THR A 93 11.46 5.82 -5.19
N LEU A 94 10.73 6.92 -4.92
CA LEU A 94 11.25 8.28 -5.06
C LEU A 94 11.91 8.69 -3.74
N TYR A 95 13.19 8.97 -3.80
CA TYR A 95 13.96 9.57 -2.71
C TYR A 95 13.99 11.08 -2.85
N VAL A 96 13.67 11.78 -1.77
CA VAL A 96 13.55 13.24 -1.70
C VAL A 96 14.54 13.77 -0.68
N HIS A 97 15.48 14.60 -1.12
CA HIS A 97 16.43 15.23 -0.21
C HIS A 97 15.68 16.06 0.85
N GLU A 98 16.19 16.10 2.08
CA GLU A 98 15.52 16.78 3.20
C GLU A 98 15.16 18.25 2.91
N SER A 99 16.01 18.95 2.13
CA SER A 99 15.77 20.34 1.72
C SER A 99 14.50 20.54 0.88
N LEU A 100 13.98 19.48 0.24
CA LEU A 100 12.75 19.51 -0.57
C LEU A 100 11.54 18.96 0.18
N CYS A 101 11.71 18.46 1.40
CA CYS A 101 10.63 17.85 2.19
C CYS A 101 9.73 18.86 2.92
N SER A 102 10.06 20.16 2.90
CA SER A 102 9.34 21.19 3.69
C SER A 102 7.85 21.32 3.38
N GLN A 103 7.42 20.94 2.17
CA GLN A 103 6.03 20.99 1.73
C GLN A 103 5.37 19.59 1.70
N LEU A 104 6.09 18.56 2.12
CA LEU A 104 5.57 17.21 2.26
C LEU A 104 5.11 16.95 3.71
N PRO A 105 4.24 15.97 3.94
CA PRO A 105 3.79 15.66 5.30
C PRO A 105 4.95 15.30 6.23
N THR A 106 4.92 15.82 7.46
CA THR A 106 5.90 15.50 8.50
C THR A 106 5.63 14.14 9.19
N GLN A 107 4.46 13.55 8.94
CA GLN A 107 4.05 12.26 9.46
C GLN A 107 4.05 11.21 8.35
N PRO A 108 4.41 9.95 8.66
CA PRO A 108 4.29 8.87 7.70
C PRO A 108 2.83 8.55 7.40
N GLY A 109 2.58 8.03 6.20
CA GLY A 109 1.24 7.61 5.82
C GLY A 109 1.13 7.26 4.35
N ILE A 110 -0.08 6.93 3.94
CA ILE A 110 -0.41 6.64 2.55
C ILE A 110 -0.77 7.93 1.84
N LEU A 111 -0.07 8.24 0.78
CA LEU A 111 -0.47 9.32 -0.14
C LEU A 111 -1.38 8.72 -1.23
N LEU A 112 -2.60 9.25 -1.30
CA LEU A 112 -3.56 8.84 -2.32
C LEU A 112 -3.12 9.42 -3.67
N SER A 113 -2.54 8.56 -4.50
CA SER A 113 -1.93 8.97 -5.76
C SER A 113 -2.96 9.37 -6.80
N ALA A 114 -2.78 10.54 -7.41
CA ALA A 114 -3.52 10.95 -8.58
C ALA A 114 -3.13 10.11 -9.84
N PRO A 115 -3.98 10.04 -10.88
CA PRO A 115 -3.64 9.30 -12.11
C PRO A 115 -2.31 9.72 -12.76
N LEU A 116 -1.93 10.99 -12.62
CA LEU A 116 -0.66 11.51 -13.15
C LEU A 116 0.55 10.90 -12.43
N VAL A 117 0.47 10.65 -11.13
CA VAL A 117 1.54 9.96 -10.36
C VAL A 117 1.76 8.55 -10.94
N THR A 118 0.68 7.81 -11.18
CA THR A 118 0.75 6.48 -11.80
C THR A 118 1.38 6.54 -13.19
N ALA A 119 0.99 7.50 -14.02
CA ALA A 119 1.53 7.66 -15.37
C ALA A 119 3.03 8.00 -15.33
N LEU A 120 3.46 8.90 -14.44
CA LEU A 120 4.87 9.27 -14.27
C LEU A 120 5.72 8.09 -13.80
N PHE A 121 5.29 7.35 -12.77
CA PHE A 121 6.01 6.16 -12.32
C PHE A 121 6.13 5.11 -13.43
N THR A 122 5.05 4.87 -14.18
CA THR A 122 5.07 3.91 -15.31
C THR A 122 6.05 4.35 -16.39
N HIS A 123 6.03 5.63 -16.77
CA HIS A 123 6.92 6.18 -17.78
C HIS A 123 8.39 6.12 -17.34
N LEU A 124 8.69 6.55 -16.12
CA LEU A 124 10.04 6.51 -15.56
C LEU A 124 10.58 5.07 -15.45
N LYS A 125 9.72 4.10 -15.09
CA LYS A 125 10.11 2.67 -15.09
C LYS A 125 10.47 2.18 -16.49
N GLN A 126 9.69 2.56 -17.52
CA GLN A 126 10.00 2.19 -18.91
C GLN A 126 11.32 2.78 -19.39
N LEU A 127 11.60 4.05 -19.06
CA LEU A 127 12.88 4.70 -19.41
C LEU A 127 14.07 4.02 -18.70
N HIS A 128 13.93 3.68 -17.44
CA HIS A 128 14.95 2.97 -16.67
C HIS A 128 15.25 1.58 -17.27
N GLN A 129 14.24 0.87 -17.76
CA GLN A 129 14.40 -0.44 -18.40
C GLN A 129 15.12 -0.38 -19.78
N GLN A 130 15.16 0.78 -20.43
CA GLN A 130 15.86 0.99 -21.69
C GLN A 130 17.37 1.20 -21.54
N ASP A 131 17.88 1.15 -20.31
CA ASP A 131 19.31 1.26 -19.95
C ASP A 131 20.01 2.48 -20.60
N HIS A 132 19.41 3.66 -20.43
CA HIS A 132 19.98 4.94 -20.87
C HIS A 132 20.55 5.73 -19.68
N PRO A 133 21.77 5.41 -19.20
CA PRO A 133 22.33 6.08 -18.01
C PRO A 133 22.49 7.60 -18.20
N ALA A 134 22.73 8.06 -19.42
CA ALA A 134 22.79 9.49 -19.72
C ALA A 134 21.44 10.20 -19.57
N PHE A 135 20.32 9.48 -19.54
CA PHE A 135 19.01 10.07 -19.34
C PHE A 135 18.76 10.42 -17.86
N GLU A 136 19.25 9.60 -16.93
CA GLU A 136 19.09 9.86 -15.48
C GLU A 136 19.78 11.16 -15.03
N ASP A 137 20.83 11.59 -15.73
CA ASP A 137 21.51 12.86 -15.49
C ASP A 137 20.90 14.03 -16.30
N SER A 138 19.87 13.78 -17.10
CA SER A 138 19.30 14.80 -18.00
C SER A 138 18.39 15.78 -17.26
N ALA A 139 18.33 17.02 -17.75
CA ALA A 139 17.38 18.02 -17.26
C ALA A 139 15.92 17.61 -17.50
N GLU A 140 15.64 16.78 -18.51
CA GLU A 140 14.32 16.23 -18.78
C GLU A 140 13.89 15.26 -17.66
N TYR A 141 14.73 14.35 -17.27
CA TYR A 141 14.49 13.43 -16.17
C TYR A 141 14.22 14.16 -14.85
N GLN A 142 15.05 15.16 -14.52
CA GLN A 142 14.88 15.97 -13.32
C GLN A 142 13.54 16.75 -13.33
N ARG A 143 13.08 17.24 -14.49
CA ARG A 143 11.75 17.86 -14.59
C ARG A 143 10.62 16.88 -14.33
N LEU A 144 10.71 15.64 -14.80
CA LEU A 144 9.71 14.60 -14.52
C LEU A 144 9.65 14.27 -13.03
N LEU A 145 10.80 14.17 -12.35
CA LEU A 145 10.86 13.96 -10.90
C LEU A 145 10.30 15.17 -10.13
N GLN A 146 10.54 16.39 -10.61
CA GLN A 146 9.98 17.59 -9.99
C GLN A 146 8.45 17.63 -10.12
N VAL A 147 7.87 17.30 -11.28
CA VAL A 147 6.42 17.18 -11.45
C VAL A 147 5.85 16.10 -10.53
N LEU A 148 6.55 14.99 -10.37
CA LEU A 148 6.15 13.93 -9.44
C LEU A 148 6.11 14.46 -7.99
N LEU A 149 7.15 15.18 -7.55
CA LEU A 149 7.19 15.81 -6.23
C LEU A 149 6.01 16.79 -6.05
N ASP A 150 5.74 17.66 -7.03
CA ASP A 150 4.63 18.63 -6.99
C ASP A 150 3.27 17.93 -6.80
N GLN A 151 3.08 16.75 -7.42
CA GLN A 151 1.87 15.95 -7.26
C GLN A 151 1.78 15.33 -5.86
N LEU A 152 2.89 14.90 -5.27
CA LEU A 152 2.92 14.33 -3.92
C LEU A 152 2.62 15.39 -2.85
N GLN A 153 3.05 16.64 -3.04
CA GLN A 153 2.76 17.75 -2.14
C GLN A 153 1.27 18.08 -2.06
N GLN A 154 0.52 17.81 -3.14
CA GLN A 154 -0.93 18.04 -3.22
C GLN A 154 -1.75 16.79 -2.83
N ALA A 155 -1.09 15.64 -2.66
CA ALA A 155 -1.77 14.39 -2.38
C ALA A 155 -2.32 14.35 -0.95
N GLN A 156 -3.51 13.75 -0.80
CA GLN A 156 -4.10 13.54 0.53
C GLN A 156 -3.33 12.45 1.28
N LEU A 157 -2.86 12.79 2.48
CA LEU A 157 -2.28 11.83 3.42
C LEU A 157 -3.38 11.15 4.22
N VAL A 158 -3.33 9.81 4.29
CA VAL A 158 -4.16 9.00 5.20
C VAL A 158 -3.26 8.11 6.04
N SER A 159 -3.64 7.84 7.29
CA SER A 159 -2.80 7.12 8.25
C SER A 159 -2.54 5.66 7.88
N SER A 160 -3.50 5.01 7.24
CA SER A 160 -3.38 3.64 6.70
C SER A 160 -4.52 3.37 5.72
N TYR A 161 -4.29 2.52 4.72
CA TYR A 161 -5.39 2.04 3.86
C TYR A 161 -6.35 1.13 4.63
N LEU A 162 -5.82 0.32 5.55
CA LEU A 162 -6.60 -0.52 6.45
C LEU A 162 -6.12 -0.29 7.89
N PRO A 163 -6.59 0.77 8.58
CA PRO A 163 -6.16 1.09 9.91
C PRO A 163 -6.53 -0.01 10.91
N HIS A 164 -5.69 -0.14 11.93
CA HIS A 164 -5.90 -1.02 13.06
C HIS A 164 -6.33 -0.23 14.30
N SER A 165 -6.83 -0.91 15.33
CA SER A 165 -7.19 -0.27 16.61
C SER A 165 -6.68 -1.11 17.78
N GLU A 166 -6.17 -0.45 18.80
CA GLU A 166 -5.83 -1.09 20.08
C GLU A 166 -7.00 -1.09 21.07
N HIS A 167 -8.13 -0.49 20.71
CA HIS A 167 -9.36 -0.56 21.53
C HIS A 167 -9.89 -2.00 21.53
N VAL A 168 -9.86 -2.66 22.68
CA VAL A 168 -10.07 -4.11 22.86
C VAL A 168 -11.28 -4.64 22.10
N LEU A 169 -12.45 -3.99 22.24
CA LEU A 169 -13.69 -4.48 21.63
C LEU A 169 -13.71 -4.25 20.10
N LEU A 170 -13.16 -3.13 19.64
CA LEU A 170 -13.06 -2.87 18.20
C LEU A 170 -12.04 -3.82 17.56
N LYS A 171 -10.89 -4.05 18.20
CA LYS A 171 -9.88 -5.00 17.75
C LYS A 171 -10.47 -6.41 17.56
N GLN A 172 -11.28 -6.88 18.51
CA GLN A 172 -11.96 -8.19 18.37
C GLN A 172 -12.83 -8.27 17.10
N ILE A 173 -13.55 -7.19 16.78
CA ILE A 173 -14.37 -7.12 15.56
C ILE A 173 -13.49 -7.09 14.30
N LEU A 174 -12.41 -6.31 14.30
CA LEU A 174 -11.49 -6.24 13.15
C LEU A 174 -10.79 -7.57 12.90
N ASP A 175 -10.31 -8.22 13.97
CA ASP A 175 -9.68 -9.55 13.89
C ASP A 175 -10.68 -10.62 13.38
N TYR A 176 -11.92 -10.57 13.86
CA TYR A 176 -12.99 -11.45 13.36
C TYR A 176 -13.26 -11.25 11.88
N LEU A 177 -13.45 -9.99 11.44
CA LEU A 177 -13.70 -9.67 10.03
C LEU A 177 -12.51 -10.03 9.14
N HIS A 178 -11.29 -9.89 9.63
CA HIS A 178 -10.09 -10.29 8.91
C HIS A 178 -10.05 -11.80 8.65
N GLN A 179 -10.49 -12.62 9.63
CA GLN A 179 -10.57 -14.06 9.51
C GLN A 179 -11.79 -14.54 8.70
N HIS A 180 -12.84 -13.70 8.63
CA HIS A 180 -14.12 -14.01 7.98
C HIS A 180 -14.51 -12.90 6.95
N PRO A 181 -13.76 -12.75 5.86
CA PRO A 181 -13.98 -11.66 4.89
C PRO A 181 -15.33 -11.76 4.16
N ALA A 182 -15.88 -12.98 4.07
CA ALA A 182 -17.21 -13.24 3.49
C ALA A 182 -18.37 -12.88 4.42
N ASP A 183 -18.09 -12.52 5.69
CA ASP A 183 -19.15 -12.20 6.68
C ASP A 183 -20.07 -11.11 6.16
N GLN A 184 -21.40 -11.32 6.32
CA GLN A 184 -22.46 -10.39 5.89
C GLN A 184 -23.20 -9.75 7.08
N SER A 185 -22.69 -9.94 8.31
CA SER A 185 -23.31 -9.40 9.51
C SER A 185 -23.54 -7.89 9.40
N SER A 186 -24.71 -7.44 9.84
CA SER A 186 -25.00 -6.01 9.99
C SER A 186 -24.12 -5.39 11.09
N LEU A 187 -24.06 -4.06 11.13
CA LEU A 187 -23.34 -3.36 12.19
C LEU A 187 -23.92 -3.68 13.57
N GLN A 188 -25.25 -3.84 13.66
CA GLN A 188 -25.93 -4.26 14.88
C GLN A 188 -25.47 -5.65 15.33
N GLN A 189 -25.47 -6.65 14.43
CA GLN A 189 -25.01 -8.00 14.76
C GLN A 189 -23.54 -8.05 15.17
N LEU A 190 -22.68 -7.23 14.55
CA LEU A 190 -21.28 -7.12 14.96
C LEU A 190 -21.15 -6.46 16.34
N ALA A 191 -21.98 -5.46 16.65
CA ALA A 191 -21.98 -4.81 17.96
C ALA A 191 -22.41 -5.80 19.06
N GLU A 192 -23.45 -6.60 18.82
CA GLU A 192 -23.96 -7.62 19.73
C GLU A 192 -22.87 -8.66 20.10
N ARG A 193 -21.97 -9.03 19.18
CA ARG A 193 -20.84 -9.95 19.43
C ARG A 193 -19.91 -9.49 20.55
N VAL A 194 -19.84 -8.18 20.77
CA VAL A 194 -18.96 -7.56 21.79
C VAL A 194 -19.76 -6.83 22.87
N ASN A 195 -21.05 -7.17 23.01
CA ASN A 195 -21.97 -6.58 23.98
C ASN A 195 -22.06 -5.05 23.90
N LEU A 196 -22.07 -4.51 22.67
CA LEU A 196 -22.26 -3.10 22.38
C LEU A 196 -23.58 -2.86 21.66
N ILE A 197 -24.05 -1.62 21.68
CA ILE A 197 -25.09 -1.14 20.78
C ILE A 197 -24.44 -0.62 19.49
N GLU A 198 -25.16 -0.70 18.38
CA GLU A 198 -24.70 -0.28 17.03
C GLU A 198 -24.08 1.12 17.02
N ARG A 199 -24.75 2.11 17.65
CA ARG A 199 -24.27 3.49 17.72
C ARG A 199 -22.90 3.62 18.39
N THR A 200 -22.63 2.80 19.41
CA THR A 200 -21.35 2.81 20.11
C THR A 200 -20.24 2.23 19.25
N LEU A 201 -20.51 1.12 18.55
CA LEU A 201 -19.55 0.53 17.63
C LEU A 201 -19.24 1.47 16.45
N ALA A 202 -20.27 2.13 15.89
CA ALA A 202 -20.09 3.14 14.85
C ALA A 202 -19.19 4.31 15.30
N ARG A 203 -19.39 4.80 16.51
CA ARG A 203 -18.58 5.86 17.09
C ARG A 203 -17.13 5.44 17.32
N TYR A 204 -16.90 4.21 17.82
CA TYR A 204 -15.54 3.68 17.96
C TYR A 204 -14.85 3.54 16.62
N SER A 205 -15.53 2.98 15.60
CA SER A 205 -15.00 2.88 14.27
C SER A 205 -14.56 4.24 13.73
N GLN A 206 -15.43 5.26 13.81
CA GLN A 206 -15.11 6.59 13.30
C GLN A 206 -13.97 7.25 14.09
N LYS A 207 -13.93 7.09 15.42
CA LYS A 207 -12.88 7.68 16.26
C LYS A 207 -11.52 7.02 16.07
N GLU A 208 -11.47 5.69 16.05
CA GLU A 208 -10.23 4.92 16.10
C GLU A 208 -9.67 4.63 14.68
N LEU A 209 -10.55 4.47 13.68
CA LEU A 209 -10.14 4.11 12.32
C LEU A 209 -10.23 5.30 11.33
N GLY A 210 -10.87 6.41 11.73
CA GLY A 210 -11.14 7.55 10.86
C GLY A 210 -12.19 7.25 9.76
N MET A 211 -12.87 6.10 9.81
CA MET A 211 -13.84 5.65 8.81
C MET A 211 -14.93 4.76 9.40
N SER A 212 -15.99 4.51 8.61
CA SER A 212 -17.02 3.55 9.01
C SER A 212 -16.51 2.10 8.94
N LEU A 213 -17.08 1.21 9.76
CA LEU A 213 -16.75 -0.21 9.71
C LEU A 213 -17.16 -0.85 8.35
N HIS A 214 -18.19 -0.31 7.69
CA HIS A 214 -18.55 -0.72 6.33
C HIS A 214 -17.41 -0.40 5.34
N GLU A 215 -16.90 0.82 5.37
CA GLU A 215 -15.76 1.22 4.53
C GLU A 215 -14.53 0.38 4.81
N TRP A 216 -14.20 0.15 6.08
CA TRP A 216 -13.10 -0.70 6.48
C TRP A 216 -13.23 -2.13 5.91
N ARG A 217 -14.43 -2.72 5.96
CA ARG A 217 -14.71 -4.04 5.35
C ARG A 217 -14.51 -4.05 3.83
N GLN A 218 -14.92 -2.97 3.14
CA GLN A 218 -14.70 -2.88 1.69
C GLN A 218 -13.21 -2.82 1.36
N ARG A 219 -12.43 -2.04 2.12
CA ARG A 219 -10.98 -1.95 1.95
C ARG A 219 -10.29 -3.28 2.23
N LEU A 220 -10.71 -4.02 3.26
CA LEU A 220 -10.22 -5.37 3.54
C LEU A 220 -10.48 -6.31 2.35
N LYS A 221 -11.70 -6.31 1.81
CA LYS A 221 -12.07 -7.15 0.65
C LYS A 221 -11.25 -6.78 -0.60
N VAL A 222 -10.99 -5.52 -0.83
CA VAL A 222 -10.11 -5.07 -1.94
C VAL A 222 -8.70 -5.63 -1.77
N MET A 223 -8.10 -5.52 -0.58
CA MET A 223 -6.76 -6.04 -0.33
C MET A 223 -6.66 -7.56 -0.53
N GLN A 224 -7.65 -8.30 -0.03
CA GLN A 224 -7.70 -9.75 -0.23
C GLN A 224 -7.92 -10.12 -1.70
N ALA A 225 -8.82 -9.39 -2.40
CA ALA A 225 -9.03 -9.59 -3.83
C ALA A 225 -7.74 -9.41 -4.62
N MET A 226 -6.94 -8.39 -4.32
CA MET A 226 -5.65 -8.17 -4.99
C MET A 226 -4.70 -9.34 -4.79
N SER A 227 -4.59 -9.85 -3.56
CA SER A 227 -3.77 -11.02 -3.26
C SER A 227 -4.22 -12.26 -4.04
N LEU A 228 -5.54 -12.51 -4.09
CA LEU A 228 -6.12 -13.65 -4.81
C LEU A 228 -5.98 -13.49 -6.35
N LEU A 229 -6.13 -12.27 -6.87
CA LEU A 229 -5.90 -11.97 -8.29
C LEU A 229 -4.45 -12.24 -8.70
N ASN A 230 -3.48 -11.86 -7.85
CA ASN A 230 -2.06 -12.15 -8.06
C ASN A 230 -1.75 -13.65 -7.98
N ALA A 231 -2.49 -14.40 -7.17
CA ALA A 231 -2.42 -15.85 -7.09
C ALA A 231 -3.22 -16.57 -8.21
N ALA A 232 -3.63 -15.84 -9.26
CA ALA A 232 -4.35 -16.32 -10.44
C ALA A 232 -5.73 -16.95 -10.18
N HIS A 233 -6.37 -16.66 -9.04
CA HIS A 233 -7.75 -17.11 -8.79
C HIS A 233 -8.73 -16.48 -9.79
N SER A 234 -9.82 -17.19 -10.16
CA SER A 234 -10.84 -16.64 -11.04
C SER A 234 -11.64 -15.53 -10.35
N VAL A 235 -12.19 -14.61 -11.13
CA VAL A 235 -13.00 -13.49 -10.62
C VAL A 235 -14.25 -14.02 -9.90
N GLU A 236 -14.82 -15.12 -10.38
CA GLU A 236 -15.98 -15.80 -9.80
C GLU A 236 -15.64 -16.42 -8.44
N SER A 237 -14.49 -17.11 -8.33
CA SER A 237 -14.03 -17.68 -7.07
C SER A 237 -13.78 -16.57 -6.04
N ILE A 238 -13.08 -15.50 -6.43
CA ILE A 238 -12.81 -14.37 -5.54
C ILE A 238 -14.12 -13.72 -5.05
N ALA A 239 -15.09 -13.54 -5.94
CA ALA A 239 -16.40 -12.98 -5.58
C ALA A 239 -17.08 -13.86 -4.51
N PHE A 240 -17.07 -15.18 -4.69
CA PHE A 240 -17.62 -16.13 -3.72
C PHE A 240 -16.89 -16.09 -2.39
N ASP A 241 -15.55 -16.18 -2.41
CA ASP A 241 -14.69 -16.20 -1.22
C ASP A 241 -14.79 -14.90 -0.39
N LEU A 242 -15.15 -13.78 -1.04
CA LEU A 242 -15.38 -12.49 -0.40
C LEU A 242 -16.86 -12.23 -0.06
N GLY A 243 -17.73 -13.22 -0.27
CA GLY A 243 -19.14 -13.18 0.10
C GLY A 243 -20.01 -12.30 -0.79
N TYR A 244 -19.67 -12.13 -2.07
CA TYR A 244 -20.54 -11.46 -3.03
C TYR A 244 -21.53 -12.45 -3.65
N ALA A 245 -22.77 -11.99 -3.87
CA ALA A 245 -23.81 -12.83 -4.46
C ALA A 245 -23.49 -13.26 -5.91
N ASN A 246 -22.67 -12.50 -6.62
CA ASN A 246 -22.22 -12.79 -7.98
C ASN A 246 -20.96 -11.98 -8.33
N ALA A 247 -20.29 -12.38 -9.40
CA ALA A 247 -19.09 -11.71 -9.91
C ALA A 247 -19.32 -10.22 -10.27
N SER A 248 -20.50 -9.88 -10.82
CA SER A 248 -20.82 -8.50 -11.23
C SER A 248 -20.81 -7.52 -10.04
N ALA A 249 -21.36 -7.94 -8.89
CA ALA A 249 -21.35 -7.12 -7.67
C ALA A 249 -19.92 -6.90 -7.16
N PHE A 250 -19.09 -7.94 -7.19
CA PHE A 250 -17.67 -7.85 -6.85
C PHE A 250 -16.91 -6.93 -7.82
N ILE A 251 -17.07 -7.12 -9.15
CA ILE A 251 -16.43 -6.29 -10.18
C ILE A 251 -16.78 -4.82 -9.99
N SER A 252 -18.05 -4.50 -9.72
CA SER A 252 -18.50 -3.12 -9.49
C SER A 252 -17.85 -2.51 -8.26
N MET A 253 -17.78 -3.26 -7.14
CA MET A 253 -17.11 -2.83 -5.93
C MET A 253 -15.62 -2.61 -6.19
N PHE A 254 -14.92 -3.59 -6.76
CA PHE A 254 -13.49 -3.51 -7.03
C PHE A 254 -13.14 -2.33 -7.95
N LYS A 255 -13.92 -2.14 -9.04
CA LYS A 255 -13.73 -1.00 -9.95
C LYS A 255 -13.94 0.34 -9.25
N ARG A 256 -14.92 0.44 -8.35
CA ARG A 256 -15.17 1.67 -7.56
C ARG A 256 -13.96 2.05 -6.70
N TRP A 257 -13.29 1.07 -6.10
CA TRP A 257 -12.18 1.31 -5.18
C TRP A 257 -10.82 1.40 -5.90
N MET A 258 -10.63 0.65 -6.99
CA MET A 258 -9.35 0.51 -7.68
C MET A 258 -9.30 1.25 -9.03
N GLY A 259 -10.39 1.87 -9.47
CA GLY A 259 -10.47 2.57 -10.77
C GLY A 259 -10.42 1.64 -12.00
N SER A 260 -10.22 0.33 -11.81
CA SER A 260 -10.13 -0.68 -12.88
C SER A 260 -10.86 -1.96 -12.49
N THR A 261 -11.28 -2.76 -13.50
CA THR A 261 -11.88 -4.07 -13.22
C THR A 261 -10.83 -5.08 -12.73
N PRO A 262 -11.22 -6.17 -12.03
CA PRO A 262 -10.28 -7.23 -11.63
C PRO A 262 -9.45 -7.79 -12.79
N ASP A 263 -10.04 -8.01 -13.95
CA ASP A 263 -9.31 -8.50 -15.13
C ASP A 263 -8.35 -7.46 -15.72
N GLN A 264 -8.75 -6.17 -15.73
CA GLN A 264 -7.84 -5.09 -16.12
C GLN A 264 -6.69 -4.95 -15.12
N PHE A 265 -7.00 -5.09 -13.83
CA PHE A 265 -6.00 -5.13 -12.78
C PHE A 265 -5.02 -6.28 -13.02
N ARG A 266 -5.51 -7.50 -13.19
CA ARG A 266 -4.70 -8.69 -13.49
C ARG A 266 -3.82 -8.49 -14.71
N LYS A 267 -4.38 -8.05 -15.85
CA LYS A 267 -3.62 -7.82 -17.10
C LYS A 267 -2.51 -6.78 -16.99
N ARG A 268 -2.71 -5.76 -16.14
CA ARG A 268 -1.68 -4.74 -15.90
C ARG A 268 -0.54 -5.26 -15.03
N TYR A 269 -0.81 -6.27 -14.22
CA TYR A 269 0.04 -6.70 -13.13
C TYR A 269 0.52 -8.17 -13.23
N THR A 270 -0.03 -8.98 -14.14
CA THR A 270 0.64 -10.18 -14.60
C THR A 270 1.60 -9.76 -15.70
N VAL A 271 2.89 -9.70 -15.37
CA VAL A 271 3.96 -9.59 -16.34
C VAL A 271 3.83 -10.82 -17.27
N ASN A 272 3.64 -10.59 -18.58
CA ASN A 272 3.83 -11.65 -19.57
C ASN A 272 5.27 -12.17 -19.37
N GLU A 273 5.39 -13.46 -19.02
CA GLU A 273 6.62 -14.21 -19.14
C GLU A 273 7.14 -14.20 -20.58
#